data_97b14b358cca89af6b1711d193cdfaf6
#
_entry.id   97b14b358cca89af6b1711d193cdfaf6
#
_cell.length_a   1.000
_cell.length_b   1.000
_cell.length_c   1.000
_cell.angle_alpha   90.00
_cell.angle_beta   90.00
_cell.angle_gamma   90.00
#
_symmetry.space_group_name_H-M   'P 1'
#
loop_
_entity.id
_entity.type
_entity.pdbx_description
1 polymer ?
#
loop_
_entity_poly.entity_id
_entity_poly.type
_entity_poly.pdbx_seq_one_letter_code
_entity_poly.pdbx_strand_id
1 'polypeptide(L)'
;MNATTSEGGGGHEFVIDGYDGNGYYHINWGWGGMDDGYFLLTVMSPGQQGIGGSTSADGYSMGQGVVVGLKPAESGATPQKEIVRIDILNIKLDKTTYTRKSTKAYFMPRIKFAAGTNLQKRYTFDA
;
A
#
# COMPACT_ATOMS: atom_id res chain seq x y z
N MET A 1 -8.27 0.60 -3.41
CA MET A 1 -7.99 -0.30 -4.54
C MET A 1 -6.50 -0.40 -4.72
N ASN A 2 -6.02 -1.54 -5.21
CA ASN A 2 -4.64 -1.72 -5.63
C ASN A 2 -4.61 -2.25 -7.07
N ALA A 3 -3.57 -1.93 -7.80
CA ALA A 3 -3.34 -2.45 -9.14
C ALA A 3 -1.85 -2.36 -9.51
N THR A 4 -1.46 -3.12 -10.53
CA THR A 4 -0.11 -3.13 -11.08
C THR A 4 -0.10 -2.71 -12.54
N THR A 5 1.06 -2.31 -13.03
CA THR A 5 1.28 -2.06 -14.46
C THR A 5 1.47 -3.37 -15.22
N SER A 6 1.26 -3.36 -16.54
CA SER A 6 1.31 -4.56 -17.38
C SER A 6 2.69 -5.22 -17.41
N GLU A 7 3.74 -4.45 -17.29
CA GLU A 7 5.13 -4.92 -17.37
C GLU A 7 5.76 -5.28 -16.03
N GLY A 8 4.96 -5.32 -14.96
CA GLY A 8 5.48 -5.58 -13.61
C GLY A 8 6.36 -4.46 -13.08
N GLY A 9 6.24 -3.26 -13.63
CA GLY A 9 7.00 -2.06 -13.27
C GLY A 9 6.64 -1.48 -11.90
N GLY A 10 5.77 -2.13 -11.17
CA GLY A 10 5.33 -1.75 -9.83
C GLY A 10 3.81 -1.69 -9.70
N GLY A 11 3.34 -1.54 -8.48
CA GLY A 11 1.95 -1.40 -8.13
C GLY A 11 1.70 -0.09 -7.39
N HIS A 12 0.43 0.28 -7.30
CA HIS A 12 0.00 1.43 -6.52
C HIS A 12 -1.31 1.14 -5.80
N GLU A 13 -1.50 1.77 -4.66
CA GLU A 13 -2.75 1.75 -3.91
C GLU A 13 -3.39 3.12 -3.95
N PHE A 14 -4.67 3.16 -4.25
CA PHE A 14 -5.42 4.39 -4.46
C PHE A 14 -6.90 4.24 -4.03
N VAL A 15 -7.62 5.34 -3.99
CA VAL A 15 -9.02 5.37 -3.59
C VAL A 15 -9.90 5.56 -4.81
N ILE A 16 -10.99 4.78 -4.88
CA ILE A 16 -12.12 5.07 -5.77
C ILE A 16 -13.17 5.76 -4.91
N ASP A 17 -13.45 7.01 -5.18
CA ASP A 17 -14.37 7.84 -4.40
C ASP A 17 -15.54 8.39 -5.22
N GLY A 18 -15.66 8.02 -6.49
CA GLY A 18 -16.75 8.43 -7.35
C GLY A 18 -17.05 7.48 -8.50
N TYR A 19 -18.25 7.59 -9.05
CA TYR A 19 -18.72 6.89 -10.24
C TYR A 19 -19.67 7.78 -11.03
N ASP A 20 -19.48 7.91 -12.33
CA ASP A 20 -20.24 8.80 -13.18
C ASP A 20 -21.53 8.19 -13.75
N GLY A 21 -21.76 6.89 -13.51
CA GLY A 21 -22.90 6.15 -14.06
C GLY A 21 -22.67 5.57 -15.46
N ASN A 22 -21.58 5.90 -16.13
CA ASN A 22 -21.26 5.50 -17.51
C ASN A 22 -20.03 4.59 -17.62
N GLY A 23 -19.53 4.08 -16.49
CA GLY A 23 -18.37 3.19 -16.47
C GLY A 23 -17.07 3.86 -16.08
N TYR A 24 -17.08 5.17 -15.83
CA TYR A 24 -15.92 5.90 -15.35
C TYR A 24 -15.96 6.03 -13.83
N TYR A 25 -14.85 5.74 -13.20
CA TYR A 25 -14.64 5.83 -11.77
C TYR A 25 -13.69 6.98 -11.45
N HIS A 26 -14.05 7.79 -10.47
CA HIS A 26 -13.17 8.83 -9.98
C HIS A 26 -12.09 8.19 -9.11
N ILE A 27 -10.85 8.44 -9.48
CA ILE A 27 -9.66 7.92 -8.82
C ILE A 27 -8.96 9.06 -8.10
N ASN A 28 -8.75 8.88 -6.81
CA ASN A 28 -7.85 9.69 -6.02
C ASN A 28 -6.56 8.89 -5.82
N TRP A 29 -5.51 9.33 -6.46
CA TRP A 29 -4.21 8.65 -6.45
C TRP A 29 -3.45 8.79 -5.15
N GLY A 30 -3.88 9.68 -4.25
CA GLY A 30 -3.17 9.97 -3.00
C GLY A 30 -1.97 10.90 -3.17
N TRP A 31 -1.87 11.60 -4.32
CA TRP A 31 -0.76 12.50 -4.67
C TRP A 31 -1.14 13.98 -4.50
N GLY A 32 -2.03 14.27 -3.56
CA GLY A 32 -2.44 15.66 -3.29
C GLY A 32 -3.30 16.28 -4.38
N GLY A 33 -4.05 15.48 -5.12
CA GLY A 33 -4.92 15.89 -6.22
C GLY A 33 -4.24 15.88 -7.60
N MET A 34 -2.97 15.51 -7.66
CA MET A 34 -2.27 15.39 -8.94
C MET A 34 -2.83 14.20 -9.73
N ASP A 35 -3.25 14.47 -10.95
CA ASP A 35 -3.86 13.53 -11.90
C ASP A 35 -5.11 12.79 -11.39
N ASP A 36 -5.71 13.23 -10.30
CA ASP A 36 -7.02 12.74 -9.89
C ASP A 36 -8.04 13.00 -11.01
N GLY A 37 -8.93 12.04 -11.23
CA GLY A 37 -9.90 12.16 -12.31
C GLY A 37 -10.70 10.90 -12.57
N TYR A 38 -11.45 10.92 -13.67
CA TYR A 38 -12.31 9.81 -14.07
C TYR A 38 -11.62 8.88 -15.07
N PHE A 39 -11.53 7.60 -14.73
CA PHE A 39 -10.87 6.58 -15.52
C PHE A 39 -11.77 5.36 -15.72
N LEU A 40 -11.61 4.68 -16.86
CA LEU A 40 -12.06 3.30 -17.01
C LEU A 40 -11.12 2.40 -16.20
N LEU A 41 -11.65 1.42 -15.47
CA LEU A 41 -10.82 0.48 -14.71
C LEU A 41 -9.84 -0.32 -15.57
N THR A 42 -10.14 -0.45 -16.85
CA THR A 42 -9.27 -1.10 -17.84
C THR A 42 -8.14 -0.20 -18.35
N VAL A 43 -8.23 1.11 -18.10
CA VAL A 43 -7.26 2.10 -18.57
C VAL A 43 -7.08 3.16 -17.49
N MET A 44 -6.35 2.83 -16.45
CA MET A 44 -6.05 3.76 -15.36
C MET A 44 -4.62 4.28 -15.51
N SER A 45 -4.43 5.19 -16.45
CA SER A 45 -3.12 5.77 -16.76
C SER A 45 -3.09 7.26 -16.38
N PRO A 46 -2.59 7.61 -15.19
CA PRO A 46 -2.35 9.00 -14.83
C PRO A 46 -1.24 9.59 -15.70
N GLY A 47 -1.35 10.86 -16.06
CA GLY A 47 -0.37 11.55 -16.91
C GLY A 47 0.97 11.74 -16.20
N GLN A 48 0.94 11.87 -14.89
CA GLN A 48 2.12 11.95 -14.02
C GLN A 48 1.96 11.02 -12.84
N GLN A 49 3.06 10.60 -12.26
CA GLN A 49 3.05 9.71 -11.11
C GLN A 49 3.78 10.34 -9.93
N GLY A 50 3.16 10.30 -8.76
CA GLY A 50 3.72 10.80 -7.52
C GLY A 50 4.50 9.75 -6.75
N ILE A 51 4.76 10.05 -5.49
CA ILE A 51 5.48 9.15 -4.57
C ILE A 51 4.74 7.82 -4.44
N GLY A 52 5.44 6.71 -4.62
CA GLY A 52 4.87 5.37 -4.58
C GLY A 52 4.25 4.90 -5.89
N GLY A 53 4.20 5.76 -6.91
CA GLY A 53 3.79 5.36 -8.25
C GLY A 53 4.81 4.45 -8.93
N SER A 54 4.36 3.76 -9.98
CA SER A 54 5.23 2.93 -10.83
C SER A 54 6.18 3.80 -11.67
N THR A 55 7.31 3.26 -12.03
CA THR A 55 8.22 3.88 -13.02
C THR A 55 7.81 3.60 -14.46
N SER A 56 6.78 2.80 -14.67
CA SER A 56 6.25 2.41 -15.97
C SER A 56 5.18 3.40 -16.45
N ALA A 57 5.18 3.73 -17.74
CA ALA A 57 4.23 4.66 -18.37
C ALA A 57 2.87 4.00 -18.68
N ASP A 58 2.75 2.70 -18.55
CA ASP A 58 1.53 1.94 -18.83
C ASP A 58 0.66 1.82 -17.56
N GLY A 59 -0.45 2.39 -17.53
CA GLY A 59 -1.39 2.50 -16.40
C GLY A 59 -1.58 1.27 -15.50
N TYR A 60 -2.32 1.44 -14.45
CA TYR A 60 -2.59 0.45 -13.40
C TYR A 60 -3.80 -0.42 -13.74
N SER A 61 -3.71 -1.26 -14.76
CA SER A 61 -4.82 -2.07 -15.25
C SER A 61 -4.74 -3.57 -14.94
N MET A 62 -3.62 -4.03 -14.35
CA MET A 62 -3.39 -5.44 -14.04
C MET A 62 -3.48 -5.75 -12.55
N GLY A 63 -3.75 -7.01 -12.21
CA GLY A 63 -3.72 -7.49 -10.84
C GLY A 63 -4.63 -6.71 -9.87
N GLN A 64 -5.75 -6.22 -10.35
CA GLN A 64 -6.62 -5.32 -9.61
C GLN A 64 -7.28 -6.01 -8.41
N GLY A 65 -7.20 -5.37 -7.26
CA GLY A 65 -7.91 -5.75 -6.06
C GLY A 65 -8.64 -4.56 -5.43
N VAL A 66 -9.78 -4.79 -4.80
CA VAL A 66 -10.56 -3.73 -4.18
C VAL A 66 -11.11 -4.16 -2.83
N VAL A 67 -11.06 -3.27 -1.86
CA VAL A 67 -11.82 -3.37 -0.61
C VAL A 67 -13.01 -2.44 -0.75
N VAL A 68 -14.21 -2.98 -0.59
CA VAL A 68 -15.46 -2.23 -0.71
C VAL A 68 -16.17 -2.13 0.64
N GLY A 69 -17.13 -1.21 0.76
CA GLY A 69 -17.93 -1.07 1.97
C GLY A 69 -17.24 -0.34 3.11
N LEU A 70 -16.15 0.37 2.83
CA LEU A 70 -15.54 1.27 3.81
C LEU A 70 -16.51 2.42 4.10
N LYS A 71 -16.94 2.52 5.34
CA LYS A 71 -17.81 3.60 5.81
C LYS A 71 -17.41 4.03 7.22
N PRO A 72 -17.66 5.28 7.60
CA PRO A 72 -17.50 5.71 8.99
C PRO A 72 -18.33 4.82 9.93
N ALA A 73 -17.86 4.66 11.16
CA ALA A 73 -18.65 4.00 12.20
C ALA A 73 -19.99 4.74 12.38
N GLU A 74 -21.06 3.99 12.55
CA GLU A 74 -22.37 4.58 12.87
C GLU A 74 -22.33 5.28 14.22
N SER A 75 -23.10 6.37 14.36
CA SER A 75 -23.19 7.08 15.63
C SER A 75 -23.66 6.13 16.73
N GLY A 76 -22.88 6.04 17.81
CA GLY A 76 -23.13 5.09 18.90
C GLY A 76 -22.55 3.69 18.68
N ALA A 77 -21.86 3.44 17.58
CA ALA A 77 -21.14 2.18 17.40
C ALA A 77 -20.09 2.01 18.51
N THR A 78 -20.15 0.90 19.20
CA THR A 78 -19.12 0.55 20.19
C THR A 78 -17.83 0.23 19.43
N PRO A 79 -16.70 0.89 19.71
CA PRO A 79 -15.44 0.54 19.10
C PRO A 79 -15.15 -0.95 19.30
N GLN A 80 -14.73 -1.64 18.26
CA GLN A 80 -14.30 -3.03 18.42
C GLN A 80 -13.18 -3.08 19.47
N LYS A 81 -13.41 -3.86 20.52
CA LYS A 81 -12.58 -3.87 21.73
C LYS A 81 -11.20 -4.51 21.53
N GLU A 82 -10.95 -5.08 20.36
CA GLU A 82 -9.68 -5.72 20.03
C GLU A 82 -8.85 -4.81 19.11
N ILE A 83 -8.15 -3.87 19.71
CA ILE A 83 -7.02 -3.25 19.05
C ILE A 83 -5.89 -4.27 19.10
N VAL A 84 -5.56 -4.84 17.93
CA VAL A 84 -4.32 -5.61 17.80
C VAL A 84 -3.17 -4.66 18.00
N ARG A 85 -2.58 -4.70 19.17
CA ARG A 85 -1.38 -3.94 19.45
C ARG A 85 -0.18 -4.86 19.25
N ILE A 86 0.70 -4.48 18.34
CA ILE A 86 2.00 -5.11 18.15
C ILE A 86 3.03 -4.18 18.79
N ASP A 87 3.61 -4.63 19.88
CA ASP A 87 4.71 -3.91 20.52
C ASP A 87 6.03 -4.53 20.07
N ILE A 88 6.88 -3.74 19.46
CA ILE A 88 8.24 -4.18 19.10
C ILE A 88 9.06 -4.17 20.38
N LEU A 89 9.35 -5.35 20.92
CA LEU A 89 10.09 -5.51 22.18
C LEU A 89 11.59 -5.41 21.98
N ASN A 90 12.08 -5.81 20.81
CA ASN A 90 13.50 -5.80 20.51
C ASN A 90 13.75 -5.76 18.99
N ILE A 91 14.77 -5.02 18.59
CA ILE A 91 15.27 -5.02 17.21
C ILE A 91 16.75 -5.41 17.28
N LYS A 92 17.11 -6.47 16.54
CA LYS A 92 18.48 -6.94 16.46
C LYS A 92 18.93 -6.97 15.01
N LEU A 93 19.98 -6.27 14.68
CA LEU A 93 20.64 -6.42 13.39
C LEU A 93 21.52 -7.68 13.39
N ASP A 94 21.68 -8.31 12.24
CA ASP A 94 22.54 -9.49 12.06
C ASP A 94 24.02 -9.14 12.18
N LYS A 95 24.38 -7.86 12.00
CA LYS A 95 25.73 -7.31 12.12
C LYS A 95 25.70 -5.97 12.83
N THR A 96 26.79 -5.62 13.47
CA THR A 96 27.00 -4.31 14.09
C THR A 96 27.55 -3.27 13.11
N THR A 97 28.13 -3.72 12.00
CA THR A 97 28.75 -2.86 10.99
C THR A 97 28.44 -3.36 9.61
N TYR A 98 28.08 -2.46 8.72
CA TYR A 98 27.82 -2.70 7.31
C TYR A 98 28.73 -1.80 6.48
N THR A 99 29.50 -2.39 5.59
CA THR A 99 30.39 -1.64 4.70
C THR A 99 29.82 -1.60 3.30
N ARG A 100 29.64 -0.40 2.78
CA ARG A 100 29.17 -0.16 1.41
C ARG A 100 30.34 -0.37 0.45
N LYS A 101 30.20 -1.31 -0.47
CA LYS A 101 31.26 -1.63 -1.45
C LYS A 101 31.40 -0.61 -2.57
N SER A 102 30.35 0.15 -2.87
CA SER A 102 30.36 1.24 -3.84
C SER A 102 29.19 2.19 -3.60
N THR A 103 29.20 3.36 -4.23
CA THR A 103 28.09 4.32 -4.16
C THR A 103 26.78 3.80 -4.75
N LYS A 104 26.87 2.80 -5.63
CA LYS A 104 25.70 2.15 -6.28
C LYS A 104 25.31 0.82 -5.61
N ALA A 105 26.06 0.35 -4.60
CA ALA A 105 25.73 -0.88 -3.91
C ALA A 105 24.69 -0.66 -2.82
N TYR A 106 23.68 -1.50 -2.82
CA TYR A 106 22.71 -1.61 -1.73
C TYR A 106 23.18 -2.68 -0.75
N PHE A 107 22.87 -2.52 0.52
CA PHE A 107 23.00 -3.58 1.50
C PHE A 107 21.60 -3.86 2.08
N MET A 108 21.33 -5.13 2.30
CA MET A 108 20.07 -5.57 2.90
C MET A 108 20.41 -6.18 4.27
N PRO A 109 20.28 -5.41 5.34
CA PRO A 109 20.49 -5.94 6.69
C PRO A 109 19.35 -6.92 7.02
N ARG A 110 19.68 -8.03 7.65
CA ARG A 110 18.66 -8.87 8.26
C ARG A 110 18.28 -8.29 9.61
N ILE A 111 17.04 -7.93 9.74
CA ILE A 111 16.49 -7.40 10.98
C ILE A 111 15.69 -8.52 11.63
N LYS A 112 16.06 -8.85 12.86
CA LYS A 112 15.23 -9.69 13.74
C LYS A 112 14.55 -8.80 14.75
N PHE A 113 13.26 -8.92 14.87
CA PHE A 113 12.51 -8.24 15.91
C PHE A 113 11.67 -9.24 16.69
N ALA A 114 11.52 -8.98 17.98
CA ALA A 114 10.54 -9.64 18.81
C ALA A 114 9.35 -8.69 18.96
N ALA A 115 8.17 -9.18 18.68
CA ALA A 115 6.95 -8.44 18.89
C ALA A 115 6.10 -9.14 19.94
N GLY A 116 5.56 -8.36 20.88
CA GLY A 116 4.52 -8.79 21.79
C GLY A 116 3.15 -8.44 21.22
N THR A 117 2.19 -9.29 21.41
CA THR A 117 0.79 -9.01 21.05
C THR A 117 -0.10 -9.29 22.26
N ASN A 118 -1.20 -8.56 22.36
CA ASN A 118 -2.23 -8.83 23.36
C ASN A 118 -3.22 -9.90 22.89
N LEU A 119 -2.94 -10.56 21.76
CA LEU A 119 -3.80 -11.58 21.18
C LEU A 119 -3.40 -12.97 21.63
N GLN A 120 -4.39 -13.78 21.92
CA GLN A 120 -4.21 -15.22 22.15
C GLN A 120 -3.94 -16.01 20.85
N LYS A 121 -4.03 -15.35 19.68
CA LYS A 121 -3.75 -15.93 18.37
C LYS A 121 -2.34 -15.57 17.91
N ARG A 122 -1.64 -16.55 17.36
CA ARG A 122 -0.33 -16.33 16.71
C ARG A 122 -0.57 -15.82 15.30
N TYR A 123 0.04 -14.68 14.97
CA TYR A 123 0.12 -14.18 13.61
C TYR A 123 1.55 -14.37 13.11
N THR A 124 1.71 -14.89 11.90
CA THR A 124 2.97 -14.91 11.18
C THR A 124 2.94 -13.79 10.16
N PHE A 125 3.98 -12.96 10.19
CA PHE A 125 4.20 -11.94 9.19
C PHE A 125 5.41 -12.37 8.38
N ASP A 126 5.24 -12.54 7.08
CA ASP A 126 6.35 -12.73 6.14
C ASP A 126 6.89 -11.34 5.80
N ALA A 127 8.22 -11.19 5.97
CA ALA A 127 8.95 -9.95 5.69
C ALA A 127 9.61 -10.02 4.31
#